data_d263d79f5e45951dcccec53b3dd394df
#
_entry.id   d263d79f5e45951dcccec53b3dd394df
#
_cell.length_a   1.000
_cell.length_b   1.000
_cell.length_c   1.000
_cell.angle_alpha   90.00
_cell.angle_beta   90.00
_cell.angle_gamma   90.00
#
_symmetry.space_group_name_H-M   'P 1'
#
loop_
_entity.id
_entity.type
_entity.pdbx_description
1 polymer ?
#
loop_
_entity_poly.entity_id
_entity_poly.type
_entity_poly.pdbx_seq_one_letter_code
_entity_poly.pdbx_strand_id
1 'polypeptide(L)'
;MSDEFLNRLAGTWTLTGTMGATELRQKVNARWVIQDRFLQIHFIQDGPAPQTGPPYEAIYMLGYDGQSEEYTLHLFDTFGAGYAQTVGIGKRQDDSVEFLFEYPSGLFSNIFTWKRESERWEMLLRQKEKTGEWKVFATKRLTRK
;
A
#
# COMPACT_ATOMS: atom_id res chain seq x y z
N MET A 1 -16.02 -15.17 0.05
CA MET A 1 -14.87 -15.78 -0.62
C MET A 1 -13.79 -14.73 -0.82
N SER A 2 -12.56 -15.05 -0.44
CA SER A 2 -11.45 -14.11 -0.54
C SER A 2 -10.94 -14.01 -1.97
N ASP A 3 -10.58 -12.79 -2.37
CA ASP A 3 -10.03 -12.53 -3.69
C ASP A 3 -8.63 -13.13 -3.83
N GLU A 4 -8.34 -13.77 -4.97
CA GLU A 4 -7.07 -14.48 -5.14
C GLU A 4 -5.86 -13.56 -5.27
N PHE A 5 -6.04 -12.37 -5.86
CA PHE A 5 -4.96 -11.39 -5.96
C PHE A 5 -4.55 -10.89 -4.57
N LEU A 6 -5.54 -10.47 -3.78
CA LEU A 6 -5.29 -10.02 -2.42
C LEU A 6 -4.79 -11.14 -1.53
N ASN A 7 -5.25 -12.37 -1.78
CA ASN A 7 -4.84 -13.51 -0.95
C ASN A 7 -3.33 -13.76 -1.03
N ARG A 8 -2.68 -13.39 -2.11
CA ARG A 8 -1.22 -13.50 -2.23
C ARG A 8 -0.49 -12.55 -1.29
N LEU A 9 -1.14 -11.47 -0.85
CA LEU A 9 -0.58 -10.55 0.13
C LEU A 9 -0.67 -11.10 1.55
N ALA A 10 -1.58 -12.04 1.82
CA ALA A 10 -1.76 -12.57 3.16
C ALA A 10 -0.46 -13.24 3.65
N GLY A 11 -0.11 -12.97 4.90
CA GLY A 11 1.09 -13.54 5.53
C GLY A 11 1.97 -12.48 6.16
N THR A 12 3.19 -12.88 6.47
CA THR A 12 4.18 -12.03 7.13
C THR A 12 5.30 -11.69 6.16
N TRP A 13 5.64 -10.40 6.10
CA TRP A 13 6.61 -9.89 5.13
C TRP A 13 7.60 -8.96 5.80
N THR A 14 8.77 -8.81 5.18
CA THR A 14 9.69 -7.73 5.47
C THR A 14 9.60 -6.72 4.33
N LEU A 15 9.38 -5.47 4.67
CA LEU A 15 9.37 -4.39 3.70
C LEU A 15 10.70 -3.67 3.73
N THR A 16 11.29 -3.49 2.55
CA THR A 16 12.45 -2.61 2.36
C THR A 16 12.14 -1.68 1.20
N GLY A 17 12.78 -0.54 1.17
CA GLY A 17 12.56 0.41 0.09
C GLY A 17 13.18 1.76 0.39
N THR A 18 12.75 2.76 -0.39
CA THR A 18 13.24 4.12 -0.25
C THR A 18 12.10 5.12 -0.41
N MET A 19 12.21 6.22 0.32
CA MET A 19 11.35 7.39 0.16
C MET A 19 12.29 8.57 0.04
N GLY A 20 12.49 9.03 -1.21
CA GLY A 20 13.55 9.99 -1.50
C GLY A 20 14.91 9.38 -1.17
N ALA A 21 15.70 10.04 -0.33
CA ALA A 21 16.99 9.57 0.14
C ALA A 21 16.90 8.70 1.40
N THR A 22 15.69 8.55 1.98
CA THR A 22 15.49 7.80 3.22
C THR A 22 15.26 6.34 2.92
N GLU A 23 16.04 5.47 3.57
CA GLU A 23 15.81 4.02 3.50
C GLU A 23 14.67 3.63 4.43
N LEU A 24 13.81 2.75 3.93
CA LEU A 24 12.64 2.25 4.67
C LEU A 24 12.85 0.79 5.04
N ARG A 25 12.47 0.43 6.26
CA ARG A 25 12.44 -0.95 6.70
C ARG A 25 11.26 -1.12 7.66
N GLN A 26 10.39 -2.10 7.36
CA GLN A 26 9.17 -2.30 8.13
C GLN A 26 8.88 -3.80 8.25
N LYS A 27 8.24 -4.16 9.36
CA LYS A 27 7.62 -5.47 9.54
C LYS A 27 6.18 -5.36 9.07
N VAL A 28 5.73 -6.34 8.32
CA VAL A 28 4.41 -6.28 7.68
C VAL A 28 3.68 -7.59 7.96
N ASN A 29 2.43 -7.46 8.40
CA ASN A 29 1.56 -8.60 8.63
C ASN A 29 0.23 -8.34 7.93
N ALA A 30 -0.16 -9.25 7.04
CA ALA A 30 -1.40 -9.13 6.28
C ALA A 30 -2.32 -10.30 6.59
N ARG A 31 -3.56 -10.01 6.98
CA ARG A 31 -4.53 -11.04 7.34
C ARG A 31 -5.94 -10.65 6.91
N TRP A 32 -6.73 -11.66 6.59
CA TRP A 32 -8.14 -11.45 6.30
C TRP A 32 -8.91 -11.12 7.57
N VAL A 33 -9.83 -10.16 7.46
CA VAL A 33 -10.69 -9.72 8.56
C VAL A 33 -12.12 -9.53 8.04
N ILE A 34 -13.06 -9.33 8.95
CA ILE A 34 -14.47 -9.08 8.63
C ILE A 34 -15.00 -10.17 7.69
N GLN A 35 -14.91 -11.42 8.15
CA GLN A 35 -15.41 -12.61 7.43
C GLN A 35 -14.79 -12.70 6.02
N ASP A 36 -13.48 -12.47 5.93
CA ASP A 36 -12.71 -12.55 4.68
C ASP A 36 -13.19 -11.57 3.59
N ARG A 37 -13.77 -10.45 4.01
CA ARG A 37 -14.20 -9.39 3.09
C ARG A 37 -13.11 -8.38 2.82
N PHE A 38 -12.22 -8.19 3.81
CA PHE A 38 -11.14 -7.22 3.69
C PHE A 38 -9.83 -7.85 4.12
N LEU A 39 -8.75 -7.46 3.44
CA LEU A 39 -7.40 -7.80 3.85
C LEU A 39 -6.82 -6.62 4.61
N GLN A 40 -6.43 -6.85 5.86
CA GLN A 40 -5.79 -5.83 6.68
C GLN A 40 -4.29 -6.02 6.62
N ILE A 41 -3.56 -5.00 6.18
CA ILE A 41 -2.10 -5.02 6.19
C ILE A 41 -1.61 -4.05 7.25
N HIS A 42 -0.82 -4.55 8.19
CA HIS A 42 -0.26 -3.74 9.27
C HIS A 42 1.24 -3.57 9.04
N PHE A 43 1.68 -2.32 8.94
CA PHE A 43 3.07 -1.96 8.72
C PHE A 43 3.61 -1.30 9.97
N ILE A 44 4.75 -1.78 10.47
CA ILE A 44 5.40 -1.20 11.66
C ILE A 44 6.87 -0.97 11.31
N GLN A 45 7.34 0.24 11.55
CA GLN A 45 8.74 0.56 11.31
C GLN A 45 9.65 -0.38 12.08
N ASP A 46 10.67 -0.91 11.39
CA ASP A 46 11.64 -1.83 11.96
C ASP A 46 13.03 -1.24 11.71
N GLY A 47 13.57 -0.57 12.70
CA GLY A 47 14.84 0.10 12.60
C GLY A 47 14.92 1.27 13.57
N PRO A 48 15.93 2.13 13.41
CA PRO A 48 16.09 3.27 14.31
C PRO A 48 14.87 4.19 14.28
N ALA A 49 14.47 4.67 15.45
CA ALA A 49 13.38 5.62 15.55
C ALA A 49 13.75 6.91 14.82
N PRO A 50 12.76 7.62 14.24
CA PRO A 50 13.04 8.90 13.60
C PRO A 50 13.51 9.92 14.65
N GLN A 51 14.25 10.94 14.21
CA GLN A 51 14.72 11.97 15.11
C GLN A 51 13.58 12.83 15.65
N THR A 52 12.49 12.94 14.88
CA THR A 52 11.30 13.70 15.26
C THR A 52 10.06 12.89 14.91
N GLY A 53 9.04 13.01 15.75
CA GLY A 53 7.77 12.34 15.55
C GLY A 53 7.79 10.87 15.95
N PRO A 54 6.63 10.20 15.86
CA PRO A 54 6.53 8.78 16.19
C PRO A 54 7.15 7.91 15.12
N PRO A 55 7.54 6.66 15.43
CA PRO A 55 7.89 5.68 14.42
C PRO A 55 6.71 5.47 13.46
N TYR A 56 7.00 5.23 12.19
CA TYR A 56 5.93 5.04 11.21
C TYR A 56 5.14 3.77 11.49
N GLU A 57 3.83 3.90 11.45
CA GLU A 57 2.91 2.77 11.54
C GLU A 57 1.74 3.03 10.61
N ALA A 58 1.27 1.98 9.94
CA ALA A 58 0.13 2.10 9.05
C ALA A 58 -0.73 0.85 9.07
N ILE A 59 -2.01 1.04 8.82
CA ILE A 59 -2.93 -0.04 8.52
C ILE A 59 -3.57 0.28 7.18
N TYR A 60 -3.45 -0.65 6.24
CA TYR A 60 -4.14 -0.60 4.96
C TYR A 60 -5.28 -1.59 5.01
N MET A 61 -6.46 -1.16 4.58
CA MET A 61 -7.61 -2.05 4.48
C MET A 61 -7.98 -2.16 3.02
N LEU A 62 -7.78 -3.34 2.43
CA LEU A 62 -8.01 -3.58 1.02
C LEU A 62 -9.25 -4.46 0.84
N GLY A 63 -10.07 -4.13 -0.15
CA GLY A 63 -11.24 -4.90 -0.50
C GLY A 63 -11.40 -5.02 -2.00
N TYR A 64 -12.22 -5.98 -2.41
CA TYR A 64 -12.55 -6.19 -3.81
C TYR A 64 -14.06 -6.27 -3.95
N ASP A 65 -14.62 -5.48 -4.88
CA ASP A 65 -16.04 -5.52 -5.22
C ASP A 65 -16.23 -6.27 -6.53
N GLY A 66 -16.85 -7.45 -6.45
CA GLY A 66 -17.05 -8.30 -7.62
C GLY A 66 -18.03 -7.73 -8.65
N GLN A 67 -18.91 -6.80 -8.24
CA GLN A 67 -19.84 -6.19 -9.18
C GLN A 67 -19.16 -5.16 -10.08
N SER A 68 -18.39 -4.26 -9.49
CA SER A 68 -17.68 -3.22 -10.23
C SER A 68 -16.31 -3.70 -10.72
N GLU A 69 -15.82 -4.80 -10.20
CA GLU A 69 -14.47 -5.32 -10.42
C GLU A 69 -13.41 -4.32 -9.97
N GLU A 70 -13.73 -3.53 -8.95
CA GLU A 70 -12.80 -2.54 -8.40
C GLU A 70 -12.26 -2.98 -7.06
N TYR A 71 -11.00 -2.61 -6.83
CA TYR A 71 -10.34 -2.76 -5.54
C TYR A 71 -10.37 -1.42 -4.82
N THR A 72 -10.51 -1.47 -3.49
CA THR A 72 -10.46 -0.28 -2.65
C THR A 72 -9.32 -0.39 -1.67
N LEU A 73 -8.71 0.76 -1.36
CA LEU A 73 -7.65 0.85 -0.37
C LEU A 73 -7.95 2.01 0.57
N HIS A 74 -8.25 1.67 1.83
CA HIS A 74 -8.36 2.64 2.91
C HIS A 74 -7.02 2.65 3.64
N LEU A 75 -6.42 3.83 3.75
CA LEU A 75 -5.08 3.99 4.30
C LEU A 75 -5.13 4.79 5.59
N PHE A 76 -4.63 4.19 6.66
CA PHE A 76 -4.54 4.82 7.97
C PHE A 76 -3.08 4.78 8.40
N ASP A 77 -2.50 5.92 8.74
CA ASP A 77 -1.11 5.94 9.18
C ASP A 77 -0.83 7.07 10.16
N THR A 78 0.42 7.16 10.59
CA THR A 78 0.87 8.14 11.59
C THR A 78 0.79 9.58 11.10
N PHE A 79 0.53 9.82 9.82
CA PHE A 79 0.27 11.18 9.31
C PHE A 79 -1.13 11.68 9.67
N GLY A 80 -2.02 10.78 10.11
CA GLY A 80 -3.24 11.17 10.78
C GLY A 80 -4.50 11.07 9.94
N ALA A 81 -5.60 11.48 10.55
CA ALA A 81 -6.95 11.26 10.03
C ALA A 81 -7.26 12.03 8.74
N GLY A 82 -6.55 13.11 8.47
CA GLY A 82 -6.78 13.89 7.27
C GLY A 82 -6.58 13.10 5.98
N TYR A 83 -5.58 12.23 5.97
CA TYR A 83 -5.32 11.39 4.81
C TYR A 83 -6.23 10.18 4.72
N ALA A 84 -6.87 9.80 5.82
CA ALA A 84 -7.78 8.66 5.85
C ALA A 84 -9.16 8.97 5.28
N GLN A 85 -9.44 10.22 4.95
CA GLN A 85 -10.73 10.63 4.39
C GLN A 85 -10.87 10.31 2.91
N THR A 86 -9.77 9.98 2.24
CA THR A 86 -9.76 9.68 0.81
C THR A 86 -9.46 8.21 0.60
N VAL A 87 -10.25 7.57 -0.28
CA VAL A 87 -10.13 6.14 -0.57
C VAL A 87 -9.44 5.98 -1.92
N GLY A 88 -8.48 5.06 -1.99
CA GLY A 88 -7.86 4.67 -3.24
C GLY A 88 -8.71 3.65 -3.95
N ILE A 89 -8.91 3.81 -5.24
CA ILE A 89 -9.72 2.90 -6.06
C ILE A 89 -8.90 2.51 -7.29
N GLY A 90 -8.96 1.23 -7.64
CA GLY A 90 -8.25 0.75 -8.81
C GLY A 90 -8.82 -0.53 -9.36
N LYS A 91 -8.40 -0.86 -10.58
CA LYS A 91 -8.75 -2.11 -11.24
C LYS A 91 -7.50 -2.91 -11.51
N ARG A 92 -7.66 -4.23 -11.47
CA ARG A 92 -6.54 -5.13 -11.72
C ARG A 92 -6.20 -5.14 -13.21
N GLN A 93 -4.90 -5.06 -13.52
CA GLN A 93 -4.35 -5.30 -14.84
C GLN A 93 -3.21 -6.29 -14.67
N ASP A 94 -3.41 -7.52 -15.14
CA ASP A 94 -2.45 -8.61 -14.96
C ASP A 94 -2.12 -8.84 -13.48
N ASP A 95 -0.89 -8.60 -13.06
CA ASP A 95 -0.43 -8.79 -11.69
C ASP A 95 -0.30 -7.47 -10.94
N SER A 96 -0.98 -6.42 -11.38
CA SER A 96 -0.92 -5.10 -10.77
C SER A 96 -2.30 -4.52 -10.51
N VAL A 97 -2.38 -3.72 -9.44
CA VAL A 97 -3.51 -2.82 -9.19
C VAL A 97 -2.94 -1.45 -8.86
N GLU A 98 -3.39 -0.45 -9.60
CA GLU A 98 -3.05 0.95 -9.31
C GLU A 98 -4.20 1.58 -8.56
N PHE A 99 -3.97 1.94 -7.29
CA PHE A 99 -4.95 2.66 -6.48
C PHE A 99 -4.73 4.15 -6.65
N LEU A 100 -5.77 4.84 -7.12
CA LEU A 100 -5.73 6.29 -7.30
C LEU A 100 -6.49 6.97 -6.17
N PHE A 101 -5.82 7.92 -5.51
CA PHE A 101 -6.37 8.73 -4.44
C PHE A 101 -6.52 10.16 -4.96
N GLU A 102 -7.74 10.67 -4.93
CA GLU A 102 -8.03 12.06 -5.34
C GLU A 102 -8.00 12.95 -4.11
N TYR A 103 -6.81 13.24 -3.60
CA TYR A 103 -6.66 14.16 -2.47
C TYR A 103 -6.96 15.59 -2.89
N PRO A 104 -7.40 16.45 -1.96
CA PRO A 104 -7.58 17.87 -2.28
C PRO A 104 -6.33 18.53 -2.85
N SER A 105 -5.14 18.06 -2.44
CA SER A 105 -3.86 18.57 -2.91
C SER A 105 -3.43 18.03 -4.27
N GLY A 106 -4.13 17.02 -4.80
CA GLY A 106 -3.82 16.41 -6.10
C GLY A 106 -3.89 14.90 -6.07
N LEU A 107 -3.61 14.29 -7.22
CA LEU A 107 -3.65 12.84 -7.37
C LEU A 107 -2.43 12.16 -6.77
N PHE A 108 -2.66 11.05 -6.11
CA PHE A 108 -1.64 10.18 -5.57
C PHE A 108 -1.92 8.76 -6.03
N SER A 109 -0.87 8.01 -6.36
CA SER A 109 -1.00 6.64 -6.87
C SER A 109 -0.18 5.69 -6.02
N ASN A 110 -0.76 4.54 -5.69
CA ASN A 110 -0.08 3.45 -5.03
C ASN A 110 -0.30 2.19 -5.87
N ILE A 111 0.75 1.72 -6.51
CA ILE A 111 0.68 0.58 -7.41
C ILE A 111 1.24 -0.66 -6.72
N PHE A 112 0.41 -1.68 -6.57
CA PHE A 112 0.84 -2.99 -6.04
C PHE A 112 1.07 -3.92 -7.21
N THR A 113 2.26 -4.51 -7.29
CA THR A 113 2.59 -5.45 -8.35
C THR A 113 3.14 -6.75 -7.77
N TRP A 114 2.53 -7.88 -8.15
CA TRP A 114 3.05 -9.20 -7.81
C TRP A 114 4.11 -9.60 -8.81
N LYS A 115 5.32 -9.90 -8.32
CA LYS A 115 6.44 -10.35 -9.15
C LYS A 115 6.54 -11.86 -9.06
N ARG A 116 5.97 -12.57 -10.06
CA ARG A 116 5.88 -14.04 -10.04
C ARG A 116 7.23 -14.72 -9.95
N GLU A 117 8.22 -14.23 -10.69
CA GLU A 117 9.53 -14.87 -10.74
C GLU A 117 10.26 -14.85 -9.41
N SER A 118 10.14 -13.75 -8.68
CA SER A 118 10.81 -13.58 -7.38
C SER A 118 9.88 -13.82 -6.19
N GLU A 119 8.60 -14.09 -6.45
CA GLU A 119 7.57 -14.31 -5.43
C GLU A 119 7.58 -13.22 -4.36
N ARG A 120 7.56 -11.97 -4.83
CA ARG A 120 7.55 -10.81 -3.95
C ARG A 120 6.60 -9.75 -4.49
N TRP A 121 6.25 -8.82 -3.60
CA TRP A 121 5.43 -7.67 -3.98
C TRP A 121 6.31 -6.44 -4.13
N GLU A 122 5.92 -5.60 -5.08
CA GLU A 122 6.49 -4.27 -5.21
C GLU A 122 5.38 -3.25 -5.10
N MET A 123 5.66 -2.14 -4.42
CA MET A 123 4.75 -1.01 -4.30
C MET A 123 5.46 0.23 -4.81
N LEU A 124 4.82 0.91 -5.75
CA LEU A 124 5.32 2.17 -6.29
C LEU A 124 4.34 3.27 -5.92
N LEU A 125 4.79 4.24 -5.16
CA LEU A 125 3.98 5.38 -4.74
C LEU A 125 4.42 6.60 -5.52
N ARG A 126 3.44 7.27 -6.16
CA ARG A 126 3.71 8.42 -7.02
C ARG A 126 2.74 9.54 -6.69
N GLN A 127 3.22 10.75 -6.84
CA GLN A 127 2.43 11.96 -6.65
C GLN A 127 2.41 12.72 -7.97
N LYS A 128 1.23 13.23 -8.35
CA LYS A 128 1.11 14.01 -9.58
C LYS A 128 1.44 15.46 -9.29
N GLU A 129 2.38 16.00 -10.07
CA GLU A 129 2.78 17.38 -9.96
C GLU A 129 1.76 18.31 -10.64
N LYS A 130 1.82 19.60 -10.35
CA LYS A 130 0.97 20.60 -10.99
C LYS A 130 1.17 20.66 -12.50
N THR A 131 2.35 20.25 -12.97
CA THR A 131 2.67 20.16 -14.40
C THR A 131 1.95 19.00 -15.09
N GLY A 132 1.35 18.09 -14.34
CA GLY A 132 0.74 16.88 -14.86
C GLY A 132 1.67 15.67 -14.88
N GLU A 133 2.93 15.85 -14.53
CA GLU A 133 3.90 14.75 -14.48
C GLU A 133 3.79 13.98 -13.17
N TRP A 134 4.01 12.66 -13.24
CA TRP A 134 4.09 11.82 -12.07
C TRP A 134 5.51 11.83 -11.51
N LYS A 135 5.60 11.99 -10.18
CA LYS A 135 6.88 11.97 -9.48
C LYS A 135 6.85 10.80 -8.49
N VAL A 136 7.91 10.00 -8.49
CA VAL A 136 8.03 8.89 -7.54
C VAL A 136 8.20 9.44 -6.14
N PHE A 137 7.30 9.01 -5.24
CA PHE A 137 7.33 9.38 -3.83
C PHE A 137 8.09 8.33 -3.02
N ALA A 138 7.82 7.04 -3.28
CA ALA A 138 8.47 5.94 -2.60
C ALA A 138 8.44 4.67 -3.46
N THR A 139 9.45 3.83 -3.29
CA THR A 139 9.46 2.48 -3.83
C THR A 139 9.63 1.50 -2.68
N LYS A 140 8.83 0.44 -2.67
CA LYS A 140 8.82 -0.53 -1.58
C LYS A 140 8.78 -1.93 -2.14
N ARG A 141 9.34 -2.87 -1.38
CA ARG A 141 9.41 -4.26 -1.75
C ARG A 141 9.06 -5.11 -0.53
N LEU A 142 8.14 -6.06 -0.72
CA LEU A 142 7.75 -7.01 0.32
C LEU A 142 8.34 -8.37 -0.03
N THR A 143 9.16 -8.92 0.87
CA THR A 143 9.69 -10.27 0.75
C THR A 143 9.20 -11.12 1.90
N ARG A 144 8.94 -12.41 1.66
CA ARG A 144 8.46 -13.31 2.70
C ARG A 144 9.48 -13.41 3.84
N LYS A 145 8.94 -13.37 5.02
CA LYS A 145 9.76 -13.53 6.21
C LYS A 145 9.97 -15.00 6.51
#